data_d4db239a7363c9ccf0f1882ebebecc16
#
_entry.id   d4db239a7363c9ccf0f1882ebebecc16
#
_cell.length_a   1.000
_cell.length_b   1.000
_cell.length_c   1.000
_cell.angle_alpha   90.00
_cell.angle_beta   90.00
_cell.angle_gamma   90.00
#
_symmetry.space_group_name_H-M   'P 1'
#
loop_
_entity.id
_entity.type
_entity.pdbx_description
1 polymer ?
#
loop_
_entity_poly.entity_id
_entity_poly.type
_entity_poly.pdbx_seq_one_letter_code
_entity_poly.pdbx_strand_id
1 'polypeptide(L)'
;AEAYDVLSDPMKKGIYDKFGEEGLKGGIPLEFGGENPWSSGYVFHNDPDKVFRDFFGGDNPFAEFFAEDGTELVMPFGGLRGRGALKQDPPILRDLHLSLEDLFYGCTKKMKISRRVMNEDGLTSTIRDKILTIDVRPGWKQGTRITFEKEGDQGPNIIPADITFVVQEKPHPRFRRLNDDLIYVASIPLGKALTGCTVDVRTLDGRLLNIPINDIVDPKYCKVVPGEGMPLLQDSRSKGNLLIHFNICFPKKLTPEKKMLLRSALLS
;
A
#
# COMPACT_ATOMS: atom_id res chain seq x y z
N ALA A 1 16.55 24.92 -32.67
CA ALA A 1 15.25 25.33 -33.20
C ALA A 1 15.35 25.61 -34.71
N GLU A 2 16.21 26.54 -35.16
CA GLU A 2 16.34 26.93 -36.55
C GLU A 2 16.70 25.74 -37.47
N ALA A 3 17.69 24.95 -37.09
CA ALA A 3 18.08 23.76 -37.85
C ALA A 3 16.93 22.73 -37.98
N TYR A 4 16.15 22.55 -36.90
CA TYR A 4 14.99 21.69 -36.93
C TYR A 4 13.88 22.23 -37.83
N ASP A 5 13.56 23.51 -37.73
CA ASP A 5 12.55 24.17 -38.58
C ASP A 5 12.85 24.02 -40.07
N VAL A 6 14.14 24.01 -40.44
CA VAL A 6 14.60 23.82 -41.83
C VAL A 6 14.57 22.33 -42.22
N LEU A 7 15.12 21.44 -41.40
CA LEU A 7 15.32 20.03 -41.77
C LEU A 7 14.05 19.18 -41.64
N SER A 8 13.09 19.61 -40.84
CA SER A 8 11.79 18.94 -40.72
C SER A 8 10.80 19.23 -41.85
N ASP A 9 11.00 20.34 -42.54
CA ASP A 9 10.18 20.70 -43.71
C ASP A 9 10.82 20.19 -45.01
N PRO A 10 10.17 19.27 -45.75
CA PRO A 10 10.73 18.67 -46.97
C PRO A 10 11.10 19.71 -48.05
N MET A 11 10.37 20.83 -48.12
CA MET A 11 10.64 21.89 -49.08
C MET A 11 11.89 22.69 -48.68
N LYS A 12 11.96 23.17 -47.42
CA LYS A 12 13.10 23.90 -46.90
C LYS A 12 14.34 23.06 -46.95
N LYS A 13 14.25 21.78 -46.54
CA LYS A 13 15.35 20.80 -46.63
C LYS A 13 15.81 20.63 -48.07
N GLY A 14 14.91 20.47 -49.04
CA GLY A 14 15.27 20.29 -50.45
C GLY A 14 16.01 21.50 -51.03
N ILE A 15 15.68 22.72 -50.58
CA ILE A 15 16.39 23.92 -50.96
C ILE A 15 17.75 23.99 -50.33
N TYR A 16 17.82 23.67 -49.02
CA TYR A 16 19.09 23.60 -48.28
C TYR A 16 20.05 22.57 -48.88
N ASP A 17 19.58 21.39 -49.19
CA ASP A 17 20.38 20.28 -49.77
C ASP A 17 20.94 20.68 -51.17
N LYS A 18 20.22 21.52 -51.98
CA LYS A 18 20.62 21.91 -53.31
C LYS A 18 21.47 23.19 -53.38
N PHE A 19 21.11 24.16 -52.55
CA PHE A 19 21.65 25.50 -52.66
C PHE A 19 22.33 26.01 -51.38
N GLY A 20 22.43 25.15 -50.34
CA GLY A 20 23.05 25.48 -49.07
C GLY A 20 22.31 26.58 -48.30
N GLU A 21 23.00 27.12 -47.30
CA GLU A 21 22.46 28.19 -46.45
C GLU A 21 22.20 29.50 -47.24
N GLU A 22 23.05 29.79 -48.20
CA GLU A 22 22.91 31.02 -49.04
C GLU A 22 21.65 30.96 -49.89
N GLY A 23 21.35 29.83 -50.51
CA GLY A 23 20.13 29.61 -51.28
C GLY A 23 18.86 29.61 -50.42
N LEU A 24 18.97 29.06 -49.21
CA LEU A 24 17.85 29.06 -48.26
C LEU A 24 17.53 30.49 -47.77
N LYS A 25 18.52 31.27 -47.36
CA LYS A 25 18.35 32.63 -46.80
C LYS A 25 18.21 33.72 -47.85
N GLY A 26 18.91 33.57 -48.97
CA GLY A 26 18.89 34.55 -50.08
C GLY A 26 17.78 34.43 -51.08
N GLY A 27 16.99 33.32 -51.02
CA GLY A 27 16.01 32.98 -52.05
C GLY A 27 16.66 32.30 -53.27
N ILE A 28 15.85 31.64 -54.09
CA ILE A 28 16.31 30.97 -55.33
C ILE A 28 16.39 31.99 -56.44
N PRO A 29 17.55 32.15 -57.15
CA PRO A 29 17.65 33.02 -58.31
C PRO A 29 16.60 32.67 -59.38
N LEU A 30 16.01 33.68 -60.00
CA LEU A 30 14.97 33.56 -61.02
C LEU A 30 15.39 32.71 -62.25
N GLU A 31 16.68 32.47 -62.44
CA GLU A 31 17.25 31.68 -63.53
C GLU A 31 16.96 30.16 -63.43
N PHE A 32 16.55 29.68 -62.27
CA PHE A 32 16.34 28.25 -62.01
C PHE A 32 14.83 27.83 -61.95
N GLY A 33 13.97 28.69 -62.46
CA GLY A 33 12.64 28.26 -62.87
C GLY A 33 11.47 28.67 -62.05
N GLY A 34 10.50 29.23 -62.76
CA GLY A 34 9.09 29.15 -62.56
C GLY A 34 8.53 29.61 -61.22
N GLU A 35 7.32 30.07 -61.19
CA GLU A 35 6.50 30.47 -60.03
C GLU A 35 6.81 29.69 -58.74
N ASN A 36 7.94 30.00 -58.11
CA ASN A 36 8.34 29.32 -56.86
C ASN A 36 7.99 30.25 -55.71
N PRO A 37 7.20 29.82 -54.74
CA PRO A 37 6.82 30.66 -53.59
C PRO A 37 8.00 31.02 -52.67
N TRP A 38 9.23 30.64 -53.01
CA TRP A 38 10.45 30.83 -52.21
C TRP A 38 11.31 32.05 -52.66
N SER A 39 10.71 32.97 -53.37
CA SER A 39 11.44 34.16 -53.87
C SER A 39 11.92 35.12 -52.77
N SER A 40 11.40 35.03 -51.56
CA SER A 40 11.74 35.96 -50.48
C SER A 40 12.78 35.43 -49.51
N GLY A 41 13.32 34.23 -49.71
CA GLY A 41 14.28 33.60 -48.78
C GLY A 41 13.64 33.21 -47.44
N TYR A 42 14.36 32.32 -46.72
CA TYR A 42 13.94 31.87 -45.39
C TYR A 42 14.50 32.85 -44.33
N VAL A 43 13.64 33.27 -43.43
CA VAL A 43 14.00 34.02 -42.26
C VAL A 43 13.46 33.26 -41.03
N PHE A 44 14.36 32.88 -40.12
CA PHE A 44 13.92 32.28 -38.87
C PHE A 44 13.09 33.29 -38.07
N HIS A 45 11.88 32.91 -37.68
CA HIS A 45 10.96 33.78 -36.93
C HIS A 45 11.43 34.13 -35.51
N ASN A 46 12.61 33.64 -35.09
CA ASN A 46 13.26 33.88 -33.80
C ASN A 46 12.37 33.50 -32.60
N ASP A 47 11.48 32.52 -32.79
CA ASP A 47 10.64 31.94 -31.75
C ASP A 47 10.97 30.45 -31.60
N PRO A 48 11.97 30.10 -30.77
CA PRO A 48 12.35 28.72 -30.54
C PRO A 48 11.25 27.93 -29.81
N ASP A 49 10.38 28.59 -29.05
CA ASP A 49 9.30 27.96 -28.30
C ASP A 49 8.20 27.48 -29.25
N LYS A 50 7.96 28.19 -30.36
CA LYS A 50 7.02 27.75 -31.40
C LYS A 50 7.50 26.45 -32.05
N VAL A 51 8.79 26.36 -32.41
CA VAL A 51 9.35 25.14 -32.99
C VAL A 51 9.27 23.97 -32.03
N PHE A 52 9.45 24.23 -30.73
CA PHE A 52 9.32 23.23 -29.68
C PHE A 52 7.88 22.75 -29.52
N ARG A 53 6.89 23.66 -29.52
CA ARG A 53 5.46 23.32 -29.48
C ARG A 53 5.04 22.49 -30.70
N ASP A 54 5.50 22.89 -31.91
CA ASP A 54 5.18 22.20 -33.15
C ASP A 54 5.76 20.78 -33.18
N PHE A 55 6.94 20.58 -32.58
CA PHE A 55 7.57 19.25 -32.50
C PHE A 55 6.89 18.33 -31.50
N PHE A 56 6.58 18.81 -30.29
CA PHE A 56 6.01 18.01 -29.20
C PHE A 56 4.48 18.01 -29.14
N GLY A 57 3.81 18.80 -30.02
CA GLY A 57 2.35 18.92 -30.03
C GLY A 57 1.76 19.71 -28.86
N GLY A 58 2.60 20.43 -28.09
CA GLY A 58 2.20 21.22 -26.94
C GLY A 58 3.37 21.95 -26.28
N ASP A 59 3.05 22.76 -25.29
CA ASP A 59 4.03 23.59 -24.59
C ASP A 59 5.02 22.82 -23.70
N ASN A 60 4.64 21.58 -23.30
CA ASN A 60 5.47 20.75 -22.45
C ASN A 60 5.32 19.25 -22.80
N PRO A 61 6.35 18.62 -23.43
CA PRO A 61 6.31 17.20 -23.80
C PRO A 61 6.24 16.26 -22.59
N PHE A 62 6.53 16.76 -21.41
CA PHE A 62 6.48 16.02 -20.16
C PHE A 62 5.25 16.36 -19.32
N ALA A 63 4.29 17.14 -19.86
CA ALA A 63 3.08 17.53 -19.14
C ALA A 63 2.28 16.31 -18.67
N GLU A 64 2.20 15.25 -19.48
CA GLU A 64 1.53 14.01 -19.11
C GLU A 64 2.22 13.26 -17.98
N PHE A 65 3.54 13.41 -17.82
CA PHE A 65 4.28 12.81 -16.71
C PHE A 65 4.09 13.56 -15.38
N PHE A 66 3.64 14.83 -15.46
CA PHE A 66 3.48 15.70 -14.28
C PHE A 66 2.02 16.01 -13.93
N ALA A 67 1.07 15.56 -14.75
CA ALA A 67 -0.35 15.92 -14.65
C ALA A 67 -1.21 14.92 -13.84
N GLU A 68 -0.62 14.06 -13.01
CA GLU A 68 -1.39 13.06 -12.28
C GLU A 68 -2.17 13.60 -11.06
N ASP A 69 -2.05 14.91 -10.74
CA ASP A 69 -2.70 15.52 -9.56
C ASP A 69 -3.54 16.77 -9.82
N GLY A 70 -4.08 16.98 -11.02
CA GLY A 70 -5.16 17.97 -11.23
C GLY A 70 -4.84 19.44 -10.85
N THR A 71 -3.61 19.79 -10.51
CA THR A 71 -3.15 21.14 -10.30
C THR A 71 -2.47 21.65 -11.57
N GLU A 72 -3.15 22.55 -12.28
CA GLU A 72 -2.55 23.38 -13.33
C GLU A 72 -1.37 24.17 -12.75
N LEU A 73 -0.20 23.56 -12.72
CA LEU A 73 1.05 24.31 -12.57
C LEU A 73 1.45 24.82 -13.94
N VAL A 74 0.90 25.98 -14.31
CA VAL A 74 1.43 26.82 -15.39
C VAL A 74 2.83 27.26 -14.94
N MET A 75 3.84 26.46 -15.24
CA MET A 75 5.22 26.88 -15.14
C MET A 75 5.61 27.45 -16.49
N PRO A 76 5.91 28.77 -16.60
CA PRO A 76 6.53 29.31 -17.80
C PRO A 76 7.84 28.58 -18.01
N PHE A 77 8.01 27.94 -19.14
CA PHE A 77 9.25 27.33 -19.57
C PHE A 77 10.26 28.44 -19.87
N GLY A 78 10.92 28.93 -18.84
CA GLY A 78 11.95 29.97 -18.90
C GLY A 78 13.31 29.41 -18.51
N GLY A 79 14.06 28.92 -19.50
CA GLY A 79 15.49 28.68 -19.36
C GLY A 79 15.87 27.46 -18.49
N LEU A 80 17.09 26.97 -18.65
CA LEU A 80 17.82 25.88 -18.00
C LEU A 80 17.79 25.82 -16.46
N ARG A 81 16.84 26.48 -15.79
CA ARG A 81 16.57 26.46 -14.36
C ARG A 81 15.15 26.04 -14.00
N GLY A 82 14.44 25.42 -14.91
CA GLY A 82 13.17 24.76 -14.56
C GLY A 82 13.44 23.70 -13.50
N ARG A 83 13.11 23.99 -12.24
CA ARG A 83 12.94 22.93 -11.24
C ARG A 83 11.78 22.11 -11.74
N GLY A 84 12.09 20.97 -12.39
CA GLY A 84 11.07 19.97 -12.69
C GLY A 84 10.23 19.74 -11.45
N ALA A 85 8.92 19.52 -11.59
CA ALA A 85 8.10 19.14 -10.47
C ALA A 85 8.77 17.97 -9.75
N LEU A 86 9.01 18.14 -8.44
CA LEU A 86 9.65 17.11 -7.64
C LEU A 86 8.68 15.93 -7.60
N LYS A 87 9.03 14.83 -8.25
CA LYS A 87 8.23 13.60 -8.23
C LYS A 87 8.48 12.88 -6.92
N GLN A 88 7.39 12.48 -6.26
CA GLN A 88 7.45 11.57 -5.13
C GLN A 88 7.11 10.16 -5.63
N ASP A 89 7.92 9.18 -5.23
CA ASP A 89 7.64 7.77 -5.51
C ASP A 89 6.46 7.27 -4.65
N PRO A 90 5.75 6.23 -5.10
CA PRO A 90 4.67 5.64 -4.32
C PRO A 90 5.18 5.13 -2.96
N PRO A 91 4.30 5.09 -1.94
CA PRO A 91 4.68 4.66 -0.59
C PRO A 91 5.27 3.25 -0.56
N ILE A 92 6.35 3.07 0.20
CA ILE A 92 6.98 1.77 0.44
C ILE A 92 6.17 1.05 1.52
N LEU A 93 5.53 -0.07 1.17
CA LEU A 93 4.75 -0.86 2.11
C LEU A 93 5.66 -1.84 2.86
N ARG A 94 5.47 -1.94 4.18
CA ARG A 94 6.15 -2.88 5.05
C ARG A 94 5.18 -3.54 6.02
N ASP A 95 5.28 -4.86 6.19
CA ASP A 95 4.46 -5.59 7.14
C ASP A 95 4.95 -5.37 8.58
N LEU A 96 3.99 -5.09 9.47
CA LEU A 96 4.19 -5.00 10.91
C LEU A 96 3.49 -6.17 11.58
N HIS A 97 4.24 -7.22 11.89
CA HIS A 97 3.70 -8.43 12.52
C HIS A 97 3.50 -8.23 14.03
N LEU A 98 2.26 -8.31 14.48
CA LEU A 98 1.85 -8.14 15.88
C LEU A 98 1.16 -9.40 16.41
N SER A 99 1.41 -9.75 17.68
CA SER A 99 0.66 -10.80 18.37
C SER A 99 -0.70 -10.29 18.84
N LEU A 100 -1.61 -11.21 19.20
CA LEU A 100 -2.89 -10.81 19.78
C LEU A 100 -2.71 -10.07 21.10
N GLU A 101 -1.69 -10.40 21.88
CA GLU A 101 -1.32 -9.70 23.13
C GLU A 101 -0.85 -8.27 22.83
N ASP A 102 -0.01 -8.08 21.79
CA ASP A 102 0.41 -6.74 21.36
C ASP A 102 -0.80 -5.86 21.02
N LEU A 103 -1.80 -6.44 20.35
CA LEU A 103 -3.03 -5.75 19.94
C LEU A 103 -4.05 -5.60 21.09
N PHE A 104 -3.95 -6.46 22.11
CA PHE A 104 -4.81 -6.42 23.27
C PHE A 104 -4.40 -5.32 24.26
N TYR A 105 -3.10 -5.26 24.59
CA TYR A 105 -2.57 -4.29 25.54
C TYR A 105 -2.12 -2.98 24.91
N GLY A 106 -1.81 -3.02 23.62
CA GLY A 106 -0.98 -2.01 23.00
C GLY A 106 0.50 -2.21 23.32
N CYS A 107 1.36 -1.68 22.50
CA CYS A 107 2.80 -1.74 22.71
C CYS A 107 3.52 -0.71 21.86
N THR A 108 4.78 -0.43 22.19
CA THR A 108 5.64 0.40 21.35
C THR A 108 6.60 -0.50 20.58
N LYS A 109 6.58 -0.45 19.25
CA LYS A 109 7.50 -1.15 18.35
C LYS A 109 8.50 -0.19 17.76
N LYS A 110 9.77 -0.59 17.77
CA LYS A 110 10.86 0.16 17.13
C LYS A 110 11.28 -0.57 15.87
N MET A 111 11.06 0.09 14.72
CA MET A 111 11.37 -0.45 13.41
C MET A 111 12.61 0.24 12.86
N LYS A 112 13.67 -0.53 12.63
CA LYS A 112 14.88 -0.04 12.01
C LYS A 112 14.70 -0.04 10.50
N ILE A 113 14.95 1.10 9.88
CA ILE A 113 15.02 1.26 8.44
C ILE A 113 16.41 1.72 8.04
N SER A 114 16.92 1.22 6.92
CA SER A 114 18.13 1.72 6.28
C SER A 114 17.74 2.49 5.05
N ARG A 115 18.14 3.73 4.96
CA ARG A 115 17.81 4.62 3.84
C ARG A 115 19.00 5.37 3.33
N ARG A 116 18.95 5.74 2.08
CA ARG A 116 19.94 6.60 1.45
C ARG A 116 19.67 8.06 1.86
N VAL A 117 20.67 8.72 2.40
CA VAL A 117 20.60 10.13 2.82
C VAL A 117 21.63 10.92 2.02
N MET A 118 21.22 12.05 1.46
CA MET A 118 22.11 12.97 0.76
C MET A 118 23.10 13.58 1.74
N ASN A 119 24.36 13.66 1.34
CA ASN A 119 25.41 14.34 2.09
C ASN A 119 25.32 15.86 1.88
N GLU A 120 26.06 16.61 2.69
CA GLU A 120 26.08 18.08 2.65
C GLU A 120 26.61 18.65 1.31
N ASP A 121 27.37 17.84 0.56
CA ASP A 121 27.85 18.19 -0.78
C ASP A 121 26.74 18.25 -1.84
N GLY A 122 25.53 17.73 -1.54
CA GLY A 122 24.39 17.69 -2.46
C GLY A 122 24.58 16.78 -3.67
N LEU A 123 25.69 16.04 -3.77
CA LEU A 123 26.07 15.18 -4.91
C LEU A 123 26.19 13.72 -4.53
N THR A 124 26.72 13.44 -3.34
CA THR A 124 26.91 12.08 -2.86
C THR A 124 25.85 11.67 -1.83
N SER A 125 25.66 10.38 -1.64
CA SER A 125 24.72 9.85 -0.66
C SER A 125 25.34 8.72 0.15
N THR A 126 24.94 8.60 1.40
CA THR A 126 25.34 7.52 2.31
C THR A 126 24.10 6.76 2.83
N ILE A 127 24.27 5.48 3.12
CA ILE A 127 23.22 4.68 3.77
C ILE A 127 23.26 4.99 5.26
N ARG A 128 22.15 5.42 5.82
CA ARG A 128 21.99 5.66 7.27
C ARG A 128 20.80 4.90 7.81
N ASP A 129 20.99 4.35 8.99
CA ASP A 129 19.93 3.68 9.73
C ASP A 129 19.11 4.70 10.53
N LYS A 130 17.80 4.54 10.51
CA LYS A 130 16.88 5.31 11.35
C LYS A 130 15.92 4.36 12.07
N ILE A 131 15.60 4.70 13.30
CA ILE A 131 14.61 3.96 14.08
C ILE A 131 13.29 4.74 14.02
N LEU A 132 12.27 4.09 13.51
CA LEU A 132 10.89 4.59 13.54
C LEU A 132 10.15 3.94 14.70
N THR A 133 9.50 4.75 15.51
CA THR A 133 8.74 4.28 16.67
C THR A 133 7.26 4.26 16.32
N ILE A 134 6.62 3.12 16.55
CA ILE A 134 5.20 2.90 16.30
C ILE A 134 4.52 2.58 17.62
N ASP A 135 3.60 3.44 18.05
CA ASP A 135 2.78 3.21 19.24
C ASP A 135 1.49 2.50 18.84
N VAL A 136 1.48 1.20 19.05
CA VAL A 136 0.35 0.31 18.76
C VAL A 136 -0.73 0.54 19.81
N ARG A 137 -1.92 0.93 19.37
CA ARG A 137 -3.06 1.13 20.27
C ARG A 137 -3.84 -0.16 20.45
N PRO A 138 -4.41 -0.41 21.66
CA PRO A 138 -5.31 -1.52 21.87
C PRO A 138 -6.46 -1.51 20.85
N GLY A 139 -6.83 -2.69 20.36
CA GLY A 139 -7.93 -2.84 19.41
C GLY A 139 -7.60 -2.60 17.94
N TRP A 140 -6.37 -2.23 17.57
CA TRP A 140 -6.00 -2.16 16.16
C TRP A 140 -6.30 -3.47 15.45
N LYS A 141 -6.74 -3.36 14.20
CA LYS A 141 -7.11 -4.51 13.35
C LYS A 141 -6.06 -4.77 12.29
N GLN A 142 -6.07 -5.98 11.76
CA GLN A 142 -5.28 -6.32 10.58
C GLN A 142 -5.57 -5.33 9.44
N GLY A 143 -4.52 -4.93 8.72
CA GLY A 143 -4.63 -3.95 7.64
C GLY A 143 -4.57 -2.49 8.10
N THR A 144 -4.48 -2.19 9.40
CA THR A 144 -4.23 -0.82 9.89
C THR A 144 -2.91 -0.31 9.31
N ARG A 145 -2.94 0.91 8.78
CA ARG A 145 -1.79 1.54 8.11
C ARG A 145 -1.24 2.69 8.94
N ILE A 146 0.08 2.72 9.08
CA ILE A 146 0.81 3.78 9.79
C ILE A 146 1.85 4.33 8.82
N THR A 147 1.70 5.57 8.39
CA THR A 147 2.56 6.20 7.40
C THR A 147 3.52 7.16 8.06
N PHE A 148 4.78 7.03 7.70
CA PHE A 148 5.87 7.96 8.02
C PHE A 148 6.24 8.68 6.74
N GLU A 149 5.93 9.97 6.70
CA GLU A 149 6.13 10.81 5.52
C GLU A 149 7.62 11.03 5.24
N LYS A 150 7.99 10.92 3.96
CA LYS A 150 9.33 11.26 3.45
C LYS A 150 10.48 10.51 4.13
N GLU A 151 10.24 9.30 4.62
CA GLU A 151 11.24 8.48 5.29
C GLU A 151 11.95 7.48 4.35
N GLY A 152 11.66 7.51 3.06
CA GLY A 152 12.36 6.74 2.03
C GLY A 152 13.71 7.31 1.65
N ASP A 153 14.26 6.81 0.56
CA ASP A 153 15.56 7.22 0.03
C ASP A 153 15.53 8.67 -0.45
N GLN A 154 16.57 9.42 -0.11
CA GLN A 154 16.80 10.76 -0.60
C GLN A 154 17.61 10.74 -1.89
N GLY A 155 17.29 11.62 -2.83
CA GLY A 155 18.01 11.79 -4.08
C GLY A 155 17.92 13.25 -4.59
N PRO A 156 18.76 13.64 -5.57
CA PRO A 156 18.69 14.96 -6.16
C PRO A 156 17.35 15.11 -6.91
N ASN A 157 16.63 16.19 -6.60
CA ASN A 157 15.33 16.51 -7.21
C ASN A 157 14.22 15.46 -7.04
N ILE A 158 14.29 14.63 -5.99
CA ILE A 158 13.29 13.63 -5.67
C ILE A 158 12.74 13.93 -4.27
N ILE A 159 11.41 13.88 -4.10
CA ILE A 159 10.78 13.86 -2.78
C ILE A 159 10.89 12.42 -2.28
N PRO A 160 11.46 12.16 -1.08
CA PRO A 160 11.55 10.82 -0.54
C PRO A 160 10.17 10.18 -0.44
N ALA A 161 10.07 8.90 -0.81
CA ALA A 161 8.85 8.13 -0.65
C ALA A 161 8.43 8.03 0.83
N ASP A 162 7.14 7.89 1.07
CA ASP A 162 6.62 7.57 2.40
C ASP A 162 6.87 6.10 2.72
N ILE A 163 7.02 5.77 4.00
CA ILE A 163 7.08 4.39 4.46
C ILE A 163 5.80 4.09 5.23
N THR A 164 5.01 3.15 4.73
CA THR A 164 3.76 2.74 5.35
C THR A 164 3.89 1.34 5.93
N PHE A 165 3.71 1.22 7.25
CA PHE A 165 3.60 -0.06 7.92
C PHE A 165 2.15 -0.54 7.91
N VAL A 166 1.94 -1.81 7.54
CA VAL A 166 0.64 -2.46 7.50
C VAL A 166 0.59 -3.55 8.56
N VAL A 167 -0.35 -3.44 9.49
CA VAL A 167 -0.50 -4.41 10.58
C VAL A 167 -0.91 -5.78 10.03
N GLN A 168 -0.12 -6.81 10.40
CA GLN A 168 -0.39 -8.21 10.15
C GLN A 168 -0.50 -8.95 11.48
N GLU A 169 -1.62 -9.65 11.70
CA GLU A 169 -1.82 -10.45 12.90
C GLU A 169 -1.05 -11.76 12.81
N LYS A 170 -0.27 -12.07 13.86
CA LYS A 170 0.38 -13.37 13.99
C LYS A 170 -0.64 -14.44 14.39
N PRO A 171 -0.53 -15.67 13.86
CA PRO A 171 -1.34 -16.78 14.34
C PRO A 171 -1.16 -16.98 15.85
N HIS A 172 -2.26 -17.20 16.57
CA HIS A 172 -2.22 -17.46 18.00
C HIS A 172 -2.57 -18.93 18.29
N PRO A 173 -1.90 -19.61 19.22
CA PRO A 173 -2.08 -21.05 19.45
C PRO A 173 -3.45 -21.43 20.01
N ARG A 174 -4.17 -20.51 20.66
CA ARG A 174 -5.44 -20.78 21.34
C ARG A 174 -6.61 -20.04 20.74
N PHE A 175 -6.40 -18.84 20.20
CA PHE A 175 -7.48 -17.97 19.75
C PHE A 175 -7.36 -17.65 18.27
N ARG A 176 -8.49 -17.45 17.65
CA ARG A 176 -8.61 -16.79 16.33
C ARG A 176 -9.45 -15.54 16.52
N ARG A 177 -8.97 -14.44 16.02
CA ARG A 177 -9.71 -13.18 16.08
C ARG A 177 -10.74 -13.08 14.96
N LEU A 178 -11.92 -12.59 15.29
CA LEU A 178 -12.98 -12.22 14.34
C LEU A 178 -13.45 -10.81 14.70
N ASN A 179 -12.93 -9.79 14.01
CA ASN A 179 -13.15 -8.38 14.34
C ASN A 179 -12.73 -8.03 15.78
N ASP A 180 -13.71 -7.81 16.66
CA ASP A 180 -13.49 -7.52 18.08
C ASP A 180 -13.72 -8.73 18.98
N ASP A 181 -14.17 -9.86 18.40
CA ASP A 181 -14.41 -11.10 19.12
C ASP A 181 -13.20 -12.04 19.02
N LEU A 182 -13.10 -12.93 20.00
CA LEU A 182 -12.14 -14.02 20.03
C LEU A 182 -12.85 -15.36 19.92
N ILE A 183 -12.38 -16.23 19.04
CA ILE A 183 -12.88 -17.59 18.88
C ILE A 183 -11.91 -18.54 19.57
N TYR A 184 -12.45 -19.37 20.47
CA TYR A 184 -11.76 -20.47 21.13
C TYR A 184 -12.42 -21.78 20.77
N VAL A 185 -11.67 -22.81 20.43
CA VAL A 185 -12.21 -24.15 20.13
C VAL A 185 -11.90 -25.09 21.28
N ALA A 186 -12.95 -25.53 21.98
CA ALA A 186 -12.85 -26.49 23.07
C ALA A 186 -13.09 -27.91 22.53
N SER A 187 -12.14 -28.82 22.77
CA SER A 187 -12.35 -30.26 22.47
C SER A 187 -12.93 -30.96 23.69
N ILE A 188 -14.12 -31.50 23.53
CA ILE A 188 -14.84 -32.22 24.60
C ILE A 188 -15.28 -33.62 24.15
N PRO A 189 -15.29 -34.61 25.05
CA PRO A 189 -15.85 -35.92 24.75
C PRO A 189 -17.37 -35.86 24.53
N LEU A 190 -17.92 -36.72 23.67
CA LEU A 190 -19.35 -36.78 23.37
C LEU A 190 -20.21 -36.91 24.65
N GLY A 191 -19.77 -37.69 25.62
CA GLY A 191 -20.47 -37.80 26.89
C GLY A 191 -20.66 -36.48 27.61
N LYS A 192 -19.61 -35.62 27.64
CA LYS A 192 -19.69 -34.31 28.22
C LYS A 192 -20.53 -33.34 27.40
N ALA A 193 -20.55 -33.51 26.06
CA ALA A 193 -21.39 -32.71 25.20
C ALA A 193 -22.90 -32.94 25.46
N LEU A 194 -23.27 -34.16 25.86
CA LEU A 194 -24.65 -34.54 26.16
C LEU A 194 -25.09 -34.28 27.61
N THR A 195 -24.14 -34.36 28.56
CA THR A 195 -24.46 -34.28 30.01
C THR A 195 -24.06 -32.96 30.66
N GLY A 196 -23.44 -32.08 29.90
CA GLY A 196 -22.88 -30.84 30.44
C GLY A 196 -21.40 -30.97 30.86
N CYS A 197 -20.72 -29.83 30.89
CA CYS A 197 -19.32 -29.74 31.27
C CYS A 197 -18.93 -28.31 31.69
N THR A 198 -17.74 -28.19 32.24
CA THR A 198 -17.11 -26.89 32.44
C THR A 198 -15.92 -26.75 31.50
N VAL A 199 -15.79 -25.63 30.85
CA VAL A 199 -14.67 -25.32 29.95
C VAL A 199 -13.81 -24.27 30.61
N ASP A 200 -12.52 -24.59 30.75
CA ASP A 200 -11.51 -23.68 31.28
C ASP A 200 -10.79 -22.98 30.15
N VAL A 201 -10.87 -21.66 30.13
CA VAL A 201 -10.23 -20.84 29.11
C VAL A 201 -9.28 -19.85 29.77
N ARG A 202 -7.99 -19.94 29.44
CA ARG A 202 -7.03 -18.91 29.84
C ARG A 202 -7.09 -17.76 28.84
N THR A 203 -7.54 -16.60 29.30
CA THR A 203 -7.66 -15.37 28.54
C THR A 203 -6.31 -14.78 28.09
N LEU A 204 -6.31 -13.76 27.23
CA LEU A 204 -5.10 -13.04 26.80
C LEU A 204 -4.43 -12.29 27.98
N ASP A 205 -5.23 -11.84 28.96
CA ASP A 205 -4.74 -11.17 30.17
C ASP A 205 -4.34 -12.15 31.30
N GLY A 206 -4.30 -13.45 30.99
CA GLY A 206 -3.79 -14.48 31.89
C GLY A 206 -4.79 -15.02 32.91
N ARG A 207 -6.00 -14.45 33.02
CA ARG A 207 -7.06 -14.99 33.90
C ARG A 207 -7.53 -16.35 33.42
N LEU A 208 -7.99 -17.16 34.34
CA LEU A 208 -8.65 -18.44 34.04
C LEU A 208 -10.16 -18.27 34.20
N LEU A 209 -10.89 -18.45 33.11
CA LEU A 209 -12.34 -18.46 33.09
C LEU A 209 -12.85 -19.90 33.19
N ASN A 210 -13.70 -20.16 34.18
CA ASN A 210 -14.43 -21.44 34.29
C ASN A 210 -15.84 -21.22 33.76
N ILE A 211 -16.17 -21.78 32.62
CA ILE A 211 -17.42 -21.54 31.93
C ILE A 211 -18.27 -22.78 31.97
N PRO A 212 -19.39 -22.79 32.75
CA PRO A 212 -20.28 -23.90 32.80
C PRO A 212 -21.13 -24.00 31.51
N ILE A 213 -21.21 -25.19 30.95
CA ILE A 213 -22.03 -25.53 29.80
C ILE A 213 -23.06 -26.54 30.27
N ASN A 214 -24.29 -26.08 30.44
CA ASN A 214 -25.39 -26.91 30.92
C ASN A 214 -26.32 -27.41 29.78
N ASP A 215 -26.17 -26.78 28.62
CA ASP A 215 -26.93 -27.13 27.43
C ASP A 215 -26.34 -28.35 26.75
N ILE A 216 -27.12 -29.02 25.92
CA ILE A 216 -26.60 -30.05 25.00
C ILE A 216 -25.80 -29.36 23.93
N VAL A 217 -24.55 -29.75 23.79
CA VAL A 217 -23.63 -29.22 22.81
C VAL A 217 -23.75 -30.00 21.52
N ASP A 218 -24.32 -29.38 20.50
CA ASP A 218 -24.33 -29.89 19.13
C ASP A 218 -23.12 -29.34 18.34
N PRO A 219 -22.84 -29.85 17.11
CA PRO A 219 -21.71 -29.35 16.30
C PRO A 219 -21.77 -27.86 15.90
N LYS A 220 -22.94 -27.22 16.00
CA LYS A 220 -23.16 -25.82 15.68
C LYS A 220 -23.25 -24.94 16.93
N TYR A 221 -23.24 -25.54 18.11
CA TYR A 221 -23.37 -24.83 19.37
C TYR A 221 -22.20 -23.86 19.55
N CYS A 222 -22.52 -22.63 19.96
CA CYS A 222 -21.54 -21.60 20.28
C CYS A 222 -21.92 -20.97 21.62
N LYS A 223 -21.02 -21.03 22.58
CA LYS A 223 -21.19 -20.31 23.85
C LYS A 223 -20.58 -18.92 23.74
N VAL A 224 -21.37 -17.90 23.97
CA VAL A 224 -20.93 -16.51 23.97
C VAL A 224 -20.61 -16.08 25.40
N VAL A 225 -19.41 -15.57 25.64
CA VAL A 225 -18.99 -14.97 26.91
C VAL A 225 -18.77 -13.47 26.67
N PRO A 226 -19.68 -12.61 27.12
CA PRO A 226 -19.60 -11.18 26.86
C PRO A 226 -18.38 -10.53 27.51
N GLY A 227 -17.76 -9.55 26.83
CA GLY A 227 -16.69 -8.74 27.38
C GLY A 227 -15.34 -9.44 27.54
N GLU A 228 -15.15 -10.62 26.96
CA GLU A 228 -13.90 -11.39 27.03
C GLU A 228 -13.20 -11.52 25.66
N GLY A 229 -13.56 -10.64 24.71
CA GLY A 229 -12.92 -10.49 23.41
C GLY A 229 -11.78 -9.49 23.40
N MET A 230 -11.52 -8.91 22.23
CA MET A 230 -10.52 -7.85 22.02
C MET A 230 -11.05 -6.50 22.45
N PRO A 231 -10.16 -5.58 22.88
CA PRO A 231 -10.56 -4.19 23.15
C PRO A 231 -11.12 -3.51 21.91
N LEU A 232 -12.11 -2.65 22.09
CA LEU A 232 -12.64 -1.81 21.03
C LEU A 232 -11.71 -0.64 20.76
N LEU A 233 -11.49 -0.31 19.49
CA LEU A 233 -10.62 0.81 19.12
C LEU A 233 -11.11 2.16 19.66
N GLN A 234 -12.43 2.35 19.74
CA GLN A 234 -13.05 3.58 20.19
C GLN A 234 -13.05 3.73 21.73
N ASP A 235 -13.14 2.59 22.44
CA ASP A 235 -13.13 2.54 23.89
C ASP A 235 -12.41 1.27 24.35
N SER A 236 -11.17 1.42 24.74
CA SER A 236 -10.33 0.29 25.18
C SER A 236 -10.81 -0.37 26.49
N ARG A 237 -11.75 0.23 27.21
CA ARG A 237 -12.38 -0.36 28.40
C ARG A 237 -13.46 -1.37 28.02
N SER A 238 -14.10 -1.17 26.88
CA SER A 238 -15.08 -2.08 26.33
C SER A 238 -14.39 -3.12 25.45
N LYS A 239 -14.85 -4.36 25.54
CA LYS A 239 -14.31 -5.49 24.80
C LYS A 239 -15.42 -6.19 24.02
N GLY A 240 -15.05 -6.84 22.92
CA GLY A 240 -15.92 -7.79 22.24
C GLY A 240 -16.18 -9.05 23.07
N ASN A 241 -16.66 -10.09 22.42
CA ASN A 241 -17.06 -11.33 23.08
C ASN A 241 -16.02 -12.44 22.85
N LEU A 242 -16.02 -13.42 23.76
CA LEU A 242 -15.36 -14.68 23.53
C LEU A 242 -16.41 -15.69 23.04
N LEU A 243 -16.17 -16.25 21.86
CA LEU A 243 -17.00 -17.25 21.21
C LEU A 243 -16.35 -18.62 21.37
N ILE A 244 -17.02 -19.52 22.11
CA ILE A 244 -16.50 -20.88 22.33
C ILE A 244 -17.23 -21.82 21.38
N HIS A 245 -16.48 -22.34 20.43
CA HIS A 245 -16.90 -23.43 19.56
C HIS A 245 -16.42 -24.76 20.10
N PHE A 246 -17.11 -25.83 19.76
CA PHE A 246 -16.84 -27.13 20.31
C PHE A 246 -16.42 -28.12 19.21
N ASN A 247 -15.33 -28.83 19.49
CA ASN A 247 -14.93 -29.99 18.73
C ASN A 247 -15.32 -31.25 19.56
N ILE A 248 -16.38 -31.94 19.15
CA ILE A 248 -16.92 -33.09 19.87
C ILE A 248 -16.13 -34.34 19.49
N CYS A 249 -15.43 -34.90 20.45
CA CYS A 249 -14.65 -36.12 20.29
C CYS A 249 -15.49 -37.35 20.51
N PHE A 250 -15.72 -38.11 19.46
CA PHE A 250 -16.43 -39.41 19.54
C PHE A 250 -15.52 -40.51 20.07
N PRO A 251 -16.02 -41.44 20.88
CA PRO A 251 -15.26 -42.60 21.34
C PRO A 251 -14.94 -43.52 20.17
N LYS A 252 -13.69 -43.98 20.08
CA LYS A 252 -13.27 -44.91 19.00
C LYS A 252 -13.85 -46.29 19.14
N LYS A 253 -14.11 -46.77 20.39
CA LYS A 253 -14.66 -48.07 20.71
C LYS A 253 -15.60 -47.96 21.90
N LEU A 254 -16.65 -48.78 21.92
CA LEU A 254 -17.60 -48.93 23.02
C LEU A 254 -17.81 -50.43 23.31
N THR A 255 -17.87 -50.77 24.59
CA THR A 255 -18.22 -52.14 25.01
C THR A 255 -19.71 -52.42 24.76
N PRO A 256 -20.12 -53.68 24.67
CA PRO A 256 -21.54 -54.06 24.47
C PRO A 256 -22.44 -53.45 25.55
N GLU A 257 -22.02 -53.48 26.81
CA GLU A 257 -22.78 -52.93 27.95
C GLU A 257 -23.01 -51.43 27.78
N LYS A 258 -21.97 -50.65 27.41
CA LYS A 258 -22.08 -49.21 27.15
C LYS A 258 -23.02 -48.91 25.96
N LYS A 259 -23.00 -49.75 24.92
CA LYS A 259 -23.94 -49.62 23.81
C LYS A 259 -25.40 -49.83 24.23
N MET A 260 -25.65 -50.80 25.11
CA MET A 260 -26.99 -51.05 25.66
C MET A 260 -27.50 -49.86 26.48
N LEU A 261 -26.65 -49.32 27.37
CA LEU A 261 -27.00 -48.15 28.18
C LEU A 261 -27.30 -46.90 27.31
N LEU A 262 -26.49 -46.66 26.31
CA LEU A 262 -26.73 -45.53 25.37
C LEU A 262 -28.03 -45.74 24.57
N ARG A 263 -28.32 -46.98 24.13
CA ARG A 263 -29.55 -47.28 23.43
C ARG A 263 -30.76 -47.02 24.31
N SER A 264 -30.72 -47.45 25.58
CA SER A 264 -31.78 -47.18 26.55
C SER A 264 -31.96 -45.72 26.85
N ALA A 265 -30.89 -44.94 26.90
CA ALA A 265 -30.95 -43.51 27.26
C ALA A 265 -31.35 -42.58 26.10
N LEU A 266 -31.06 -42.94 24.85
CA LEU A 266 -31.23 -42.06 23.69
C LEU A 266 -32.27 -42.52 22.67
N LEU A 267 -32.71 -43.79 22.70
CA LEU A 267 -33.63 -44.37 21.73
C LEU A 267 -34.93 -44.93 22.38
N SER A 268 -35.18 -44.59 23.65
CA SER A 268 -36.40 -44.92 24.37
C SER A 268 -37.60 -44.09 23.94
#